data_87159c594f42b95a8cf128d808c3b2f0
#
_entry.id   87159c594f42b95a8cf128d808c3b2f0
#
_cell.length_a   1.000
_cell.length_b   1.000
_cell.length_c   1.000
_cell.angle_alpha   90.00
_cell.angle_beta   90.00
_cell.angle_gamma   90.00
#
_symmetry.space_group_name_H-M   'P 1'
#
loop_
_entity.id
_entity.type
_entity.pdbx_description
1 polymer ?
#
loop_
_entity_poly.entity_id
_entity_poly.type
_entity_poly.pdbx_seq_one_letter_code
_entity_poly.pdbx_strand_id
1 'polypeptide(L)'
;MRLKAETQRLYEDIWRTTFGDSEDFIALYSRTTFDPHRTHLLTAPNQSRALSHVQYLPYLMRYHDQWWRAGYISGAATASDQRGKGLVQHLMQASHQQMWREGCLCAFLIPAEEWLYQFYRQMGYATLYGKRHTPTPEAKPTDLPSGEAWQHYRSWQSALAEQHPTVTHSYHQWRTLRESLALEGGGVGTIGARAYYYYRDAEGETQSVLAIPPAEEPADGAFDLFAPFGMLCPLRIAELLTWAAEQGSLEEDPLLPAALYHDEQRIVFDLLDEQIPTNSGRYCVLRQRRQLLFAPRPNDRLINPLTPDQLLAALPTLQHTLVYAMME
;
A
#
# COMPACT_ATOMS: atom_id res chain seq x y z
N MET A 1 3.42 30.65 -3.73
CA MET A 1 4.25 30.43 -2.54
C MET A 1 3.46 30.51 -1.23
N ARG A 2 2.71 31.58 -0.95
CA ARG A 2 1.97 31.76 0.32
C ARG A 2 0.96 30.64 0.63
N LEU A 3 0.15 30.22 -0.36
CA LEU A 3 -0.83 29.15 -0.22
C LEU A 3 -0.18 27.80 0.13
N LYS A 4 0.95 27.47 -0.50
CA LYS A 4 1.69 26.24 -0.22
C LYS A 4 2.18 26.19 1.24
N ALA A 5 2.75 27.29 1.73
CA ALA A 5 3.24 27.36 3.11
C ALA A 5 2.12 27.27 4.14
N GLU A 6 0.94 27.86 3.85
CA GLU A 6 -0.22 27.77 4.72
C GLU A 6 -0.81 26.36 4.77
N THR A 7 -0.93 25.70 3.61
CA THR A 7 -1.38 24.31 3.52
C THR A 7 -0.41 23.37 4.25
N GLN A 8 0.89 23.59 4.09
CA GLN A 8 1.92 22.80 4.78
C GLN A 8 1.83 22.97 6.31
N ARG A 9 1.67 24.19 6.80
CA ARG A 9 1.47 24.45 8.23
C ARG A 9 0.24 23.70 8.77
N LEU A 10 -0.90 23.76 8.09
CA LEU A 10 -2.12 23.06 8.50
C LEU A 10 -1.94 21.53 8.50
N TYR A 11 -1.19 21.01 7.54
CA TYR A 11 -0.81 19.61 7.47
C TYR A 11 0.07 19.21 8.69
N GLU A 12 1.11 19.97 9.00
CA GLU A 12 1.97 19.72 10.15
C GLU A 12 1.22 19.84 11.49
N ASP A 13 0.31 20.81 11.63
CA ASP A 13 -0.48 21.02 12.84
C ASP A 13 -1.41 19.83 13.14
N ILE A 14 -2.10 19.29 12.13
CA ILE A 14 -2.97 18.13 12.35
C ILE A 14 -2.16 16.85 12.55
N TRP A 15 -1.00 16.71 11.89
CA TRP A 15 -0.10 15.60 12.10
C TRP A 15 0.39 15.56 13.55
N ARG A 16 0.91 16.66 14.04
CA ARG A 16 1.39 16.84 15.42
C ARG A 16 0.35 16.46 16.47
N THR A 17 -0.90 16.83 16.24
CA THR A 17 -1.99 16.60 17.20
C THR A 17 -2.61 15.20 17.13
N THR A 18 -2.31 14.42 16.08
CA THR A 18 -2.98 13.14 15.82
C THR A 18 -2.07 11.94 16.00
N PHE A 19 -0.82 11.99 15.53
CA PHE A 19 0.07 10.82 15.50
C PHE A 19 1.06 10.76 16.67
N GLY A 20 1.38 11.90 17.30
CA GLY A 20 2.31 11.92 18.42
C GLY A 20 3.79 11.79 18.04
N ASP A 21 4.09 11.91 16.74
CA ASP A 21 5.46 11.86 16.23
C ASP A 21 6.30 13.02 16.73
N SER A 22 7.63 12.83 16.75
CA SER A 22 8.57 13.88 17.15
C SER A 22 8.58 15.04 16.16
N GLU A 23 8.93 16.24 16.63
CA GLU A 23 9.06 17.43 15.77
C GLU A 23 10.11 17.21 14.67
N ASP A 24 11.19 16.48 14.96
CA ASP A 24 12.22 16.14 13.98
C ASP A 24 11.67 15.23 12.86
N PHE A 25 10.85 14.24 13.23
CA PHE A 25 10.17 13.38 12.24
C PHE A 25 9.19 14.20 11.41
N ILE A 26 8.33 15.01 12.02
CA ILE A 26 7.36 15.85 11.31
C ILE A 26 8.08 16.79 10.34
N ALA A 27 9.17 17.42 10.78
CA ALA A 27 9.98 18.32 9.94
C ALA A 27 10.65 17.58 8.77
N LEU A 28 11.23 16.40 9.03
CA LEU A 28 11.80 15.54 8.00
C LEU A 28 10.74 15.15 6.97
N TYR A 29 9.65 14.58 7.45
CA TYR A 29 8.60 14.03 6.60
C TYR A 29 7.91 15.11 5.77
N SER A 30 7.55 16.23 6.39
CA SER A 30 6.99 17.39 5.69
C SER A 30 7.94 17.94 4.60
N ARG A 31 9.24 18.03 4.90
CA ARG A 31 10.24 18.51 3.93
C ARG A 31 10.40 17.57 2.73
N THR A 32 10.32 16.26 2.95
CA THR A 32 10.64 15.25 1.93
C THR A 32 9.44 14.70 1.18
N THR A 33 8.26 14.69 1.81
CA THR A 33 7.07 14.03 1.25
C THR A 33 5.90 14.97 0.97
N PHE A 34 5.83 16.16 1.60
CA PHE A 34 4.69 17.04 1.44
C PHE A 34 4.53 17.56 0.01
N ASP A 35 3.40 17.22 -0.61
CA ASP A 35 2.96 17.74 -1.90
C ASP A 35 1.53 18.29 -1.77
N PRO A 36 1.33 19.62 -1.92
CA PRO A 36 0.01 20.24 -1.80
C PRO A 36 -0.98 19.75 -2.86
N HIS A 37 -0.51 19.18 -3.97
CA HIS A 37 -1.38 18.61 -5.01
C HIS A 37 -1.89 17.22 -4.65
N ARG A 38 -1.23 16.54 -3.72
CA ARG A 38 -1.56 15.18 -3.25
C ARG A 38 -1.95 15.14 -1.78
N THR A 39 -2.13 16.32 -1.18
CA THR A 39 -2.59 16.47 0.21
C THR A 39 -4.01 17.07 0.19
N HIS A 40 -4.97 16.25 0.52
CA HIS A 40 -6.37 16.67 0.65
C HIS A 40 -6.63 17.14 2.08
N LEU A 41 -7.11 18.35 2.23
CA LEU A 41 -7.37 18.97 3.51
C LEU A 41 -8.82 19.49 3.58
N LEU A 42 -9.49 19.20 4.69
CA LEU A 42 -10.68 19.91 5.11
C LEU A 42 -10.32 20.87 6.25
N THR A 43 -10.70 22.12 6.12
CA THR A 43 -10.38 23.17 7.08
C THR A 43 -11.62 23.72 7.74
N ALA A 44 -11.48 24.34 8.91
CA ALA A 44 -12.52 25.13 9.52
C ALA A 44 -12.92 26.29 8.59
N PRO A 45 -14.16 26.85 8.68
CA PRO A 45 -14.63 27.92 7.79
C PRO A 45 -13.73 29.14 7.70
N ASN A 46 -13.03 29.47 8.78
CA ASN A 46 -12.05 30.56 8.86
C ASN A 46 -10.63 30.14 8.45
N GLN A 47 -10.43 28.88 7.97
CA GLN A 47 -9.15 28.30 7.62
C GLN A 47 -8.10 28.32 8.76
N SER A 48 -8.54 28.45 10.01
CA SER A 48 -7.63 28.56 11.16
C SER A 48 -6.96 27.26 11.53
N ARG A 49 -7.60 26.11 11.23
CA ARG A 49 -7.07 24.75 11.50
C ARG A 49 -7.56 23.75 10.47
N ALA A 50 -6.82 22.66 10.31
CA ALA A 50 -7.27 21.47 9.62
C ALA A 50 -8.27 20.68 10.49
N LEU A 51 -9.33 20.15 9.88
CA LEU A 51 -10.33 19.27 10.51
C LEU A 51 -10.03 17.81 10.19
N SER A 52 -9.57 17.56 8.98
CA SER A 52 -9.16 16.24 8.50
C SER A 52 -8.17 16.39 7.35
N HIS A 53 -7.26 15.43 7.18
CA HIS A 53 -6.42 15.36 6.00
C HIS A 53 -6.15 13.92 5.58
N VAL A 54 -5.82 13.77 4.30
CA VAL A 54 -5.28 12.57 3.70
C VAL A 54 -4.21 13.00 2.71
N GLN A 55 -3.04 12.42 2.80
CA GLN A 55 -2.01 12.54 1.77
C GLN A 55 -1.81 11.20 1.10
N TYR A 56 -1.50 11.20 -0.21
CA TYR A 56 -0.95 10.02 -0.85
C TYR A 56 0.38 10.33 -1.51
N LEU A 57 1.27 9.37 -1.46
CA LEU A 57 2.60 9.43 -2.04
C LEU A 57 2.65 8.57 -3.31
N PRO A 58 3.23 9.08 -4.41
CA PRO A 58 3.36 8.32 -5.64
C PRO A 58 4.47 7.28 -5.50
N TYR A 59 4.14 6.04 -5.83
CA TYR A 59 5.08 4.93 -5.92
C TYR A 59 4.99 4.28 -7.29
N LEU A 60 6.01 3.48 -7.61
CA LEU A 60 5.98 2.56 -8.73
C LEU A 60 5.96 1.13 -8.19
N MET A 61 5.16 0.30 -8.81
CA MET A 61 5.16 -1.14 -8.63
C MET A 61 5.75 -1.79 -9.87
N ARG A 62 6.62 -2.78 -9.68
CA ARG A 62 7.27 -3.52 -10.76
C ARG A 62 7.01 -5.02 -10.62
N TYR A 63 6.80 -5.69 -11.75
CA TYR A 63 6.85 -7.14 -11.86
C TYR A 63 7.46 -7.51 -13.22
N HIS A 64 8.57 -8.23 -13.23
CA HIS A 64 9.40 -8.42 -14.43
C HIS A 64 9.73 -7.07 -15.09
N ASP A 65 9.42 -6.94 -16.37
CA ASP A 65 9.63 -5.71 -17.15
C ASP A 65 8.43 -4.74 -17.12
N GLN A 66 7.36 -5.10 -16.42
CA GLN A 66 6.16 -4.27 -16.33
C GLN A 66 6.22 -3.31 -15.15
N TRP A 67 5.70 -2.10 -15.37
CA TRP A 67 5.67 -1.03 -14.40
C TRP A 67 4.29 -0.42 -14.28
N TRP A 68 3.84 -0.22 -13.06
CA TRP A 68 2.57 0.45 -12.76
C TRP A 68 2.78 1.55 -11.74
N ARG A 69 1.90 2.55 -11.80
CA ARG A 69 1.79 3.56 -10.75
C ARG A 69 0.96 3.00 -9.61
N ALA A 70 1.37 3.28 -8.39
CA ALA A 70 0.63 3.00 -7.16
C ALA A 70 0.63 4.22 -6.25
N GLY A 71 -0.35 4.33 -5.38
CA GLY A 71 -0.42 5.42 -4.41
C GLY A 71 -0.39 4.89 -2.98
N TYR A 72 0.56 5.34 -2.18
CA TYR A 72 0.61 5.05 -0.75
C TYR A 72 -0.19 6.10 0.02
N ILE A 73 -1.21 5.67 0.75
CA ILE A 73 -1.96 6.56 1.65
C ILE A 73 -1.13 6.78 2.91
N SER A 74 -0.74 8.01 3.11
CA SER A 74 0.08 8.46 4.22
C SER A 74 -0.64 9.50 5.04
N GLY A 75 -0.61 9.37 6.36
CA GLY A 75 -1.10 10.38 7.28
C GLY A 75 -2.61 10.67 7.19
N ALA A 76 -3.46 9.64 7.07
CA ALA A 76 -4.90 9.81 7.13
C ALA A 76 -5.34 10.16 8.55
N ALA A 77 -5.77 11.40 8.78
CA ALA A 77 -6.08 11.91 10.10
C ALA A 77 -7.36 12.76 10.16
N THR A 78 -8.01 12.72 11.31
CA THR A 78 -9.14 13.60 11.66
C THR A 78 -8.95 14.12 13.07
N ALA A 79 -9.08 15.43 13.25
CA ALA A 79 -9.02 16.09 14.55
C ALA A 79 -9.99 15.43 15.54
N SER A 80 -9.60 15.24 16.78
CA SER A 80 -10.33 14.42 17.77
C SER A 80 -11.79 14.84 17.95
N ASP A 81 -12.06 16.15 17.94
CA ASP A 81 -13.41 16.74 18.06
C ASP A 81 -14.25 16.64 16.76
N GLN A 82 -13.67 16.13 15.68
CA GLN A 82 -14.32 15.98 14.38
C GLN A 82 -14.48 14.51 13.96
N ARG A 83 -14.02 13.56 14.77
CA ARG A 83 -14.16 12.14 14.50
C ARG A 83 -15.62 11.70 14.44
N GLY A 84 -15.89 10.59 13.75
CA GLY A 84 -17.23 10.03 13.57
C GLY A 84 -18.13 10.76 12.55
N LYS A 85 -17.62 11.78 11.85
CA LYS A 85 -18.38 12.58 10.86
C LYS A 85 -18.09 12.16 9.40
N GLY A 86 -17.34 11.11 9.17
CA GLY A 86 -17.01 10.64 7.82
C GLY A 86 -16.02 11.50 7.04
N LEU A 87 -15.32 12.45 7.69
CA LEU A 87 -14.45 13.40 6.99
C LEU A 87 -13.29 12.74 6.27
N VAL A 88 -12.61 11.79 6.92
CA VAL A 88 -11.49 11.08 6.31
C VAL A 88 -11.96 10.17 5.18
N GLN A 89 -13.14 9.53 5.28
CA GLN A 89 -13.70 8.72 4.20
C GLN A 89 -13.95 9.58 2.94
N HIS A 90 -14.46 10.79 3.11
CA HIS A 90 -14.66 11.72 2.00
C HIS A 90 -13.32 12.11 1.33
N LEU A 91 -12.27 12.37 2.12
CA LEU A 91 -10.95 12.69 1.59
C LEU A 91 -10.27 11.48 0.95
N MET A 92 -10.47 10.28 1.49
CA MET A 92 -10.01 9.03 0.88
C MET A 92 -10.62 8.83 -0.50
N GLN A 93 -11.93 9.02 -0.63
CA GLN A 93 -12.61 8.94 -1.93
C GLN A 93 -12.03 9.95 -2.94
N ALA A 94 -11.79 11.20 -2.53
CA ALA A 94 -11.16 12.20 -3.38
C ALA A 94 -9.74 11.78 -3.80
N SER A 95 -8.96 11.21 -2.87
CA SER A 95 -7.62 10.68 -3.13
C SER A 95 -7.64 9.51 -4.12
N HIS A 96 -8.57 8.54 -3.95
CA HIS A 96 -8.74 7.42 -4.87
C HIS A 96 -9.09 7.89 -6.29
N GLN A 97 -10.02 8.83 -6.41
CA GLN A 97 -10.41 9.39 -7.71
C GLN A 97 -9.24 10.12 -8.38
N GLN A 98 -8.42 10.84 -7.61
CA GLN A 98 -7.26 11.51 -8.15
C GLN A 98 -6.18 10.50 -8.58
N MET A 99 -5.85 9.53 -7.75
CA MET A 99 -4.91 8.44 -8.10
C MET A 99 -5.38 7.69 -9.35
N TRP A 100 -6.68 7.39 -9.46
CA TRP A 100 -7.25 6.77 -10.65
C TRP A 100 -7.02 7.62 -11.92
N ARG A 101 -7.23 8.95 -11.84
CA ARG A 101 -6.97 9.87 -12.96
C ARG A 101 -5.49 9.96 -13.29
N GLU A 102 -4.61 9.84 -12.31
CA GLU A 102 -3.14 9.82 -12.49
C GLU A 102 -2.63 8.47 -13.03
N GLY A 103 -3.50 7.49 -13.21
CA GLY A 103 -3.16 6.17 -13.76
C GLY A 103 -2.59 5.21 -12.72
N CYS A 104 -2.86 5.40 -11.42
CA CYS A 104 -2.48 4.42 -10.42
C CYS A 104 -3.33 3.16 -10.55
N LEU A 105 -2.68 2.01 -10.61
CA LEU A 105 -3.32 0.70 -10.65
C LEU A 105 -4.02 0.38 -9.32
N CYS A 106 -3.37 0.75 -8.21
CA CYS A 106 -3.87 0.51 -6.86
C CYS A 106 -3.47 1.63 -5.89
N ALA A 107 -4.20 1.71 -4.78
CA ALA A 107 -3.80 2.39 -3.56
C ALA A 107 -3.42 1.36 -2.51
N PHE A 108 -2.46 1.68 -1.64
CA PHE A 108 -2.06 0.83 -0.54
C PHE A 108 -1.79 1.64 0.72
N LEU A 109 -1.83 0.98 1.87
CA LEU A 109 -1.54 1.56 3.17
C LEU A 109 -1.16 0.49 4.19
N ILE A 110 -0.54 0.92 5.27
CA ILE A 110 -0.22 0.09 6.43
C ILE A 110 -1.02 0.62 7.62
N PRO A 111 -2.02 -0.13 8.12
CA PRO A 111 -2.77 0.29 9.29
C PRO A 111 -1.88 0.29 10.54
N ALA A 112 -1.85 1.40 11.28
CA ALA A 112 -1.10 1.48 12.52
C ALA A 112 -1.72 0.68 13.67
N GLU A 113 -3.03 0.40 13.62
CA GLU A 113 -3.79 -0.30 14.66
C GLU A 113 -4.73 -1.34 14.06
N GLU A 114 -5.02 -2.41 14.79
CA GLU A 114 -5.82 -3.55 14.31
C GLU A 114 -7.24 -3.13 13.85
N TRP A 115 -7.91 -2.25 14.58
CA TRP A 115 -9.26 -1.79 14.22
C TRP A 115 -9.31 -1.04 12.89
N LEU A 116 -8.21 -0.46 12.43
CA LEU A 116 -8.10 0.25 11.15
C LEU A 116 -8.25 -0.69 9.95
N TYR A 117 -7.94 -1.99 10.09
CA TYR A 117 -8.19 -2.95 9.01
C TYR A 117 -9.67 -3.03 8.66
N GLN A 118 -10.54 -3.05 9.66
CA GLN A 118 -11.98 -3.02 9.40
C GLN A 118 -12.47 -1.67 8.88
N PHE A 119 -11.89 -0.59 9.36
CA PHE A 119 -12.21 0.75 8.91
C PHE A 119 -11.88 0.94 7.42
N TYR A 120 -10.69 0.57 6.97
CA TYR A 120 -10.28 0.70 5.57
C TYR A 120 -10.98 -0.30 4.64
N ARG A 121 -11.39 -1.46 5.14
CA ARG A 121 -12.19 -2.42 4.36
C ARG A 121 -13.48 -1.79 3.84
N GLN A 122 -14.13 -0.94 4.62
CA GLN A 122 -15.32 -0.20 4.19
C GLN A 122 -15.07 0.76 3.00
N MET A 123 -13.82 1.01 2.67
CA MET A 123 -13.39 1.85 1.55
C MET A 123 -12.75 1.05 0.41
N GLY A 124 -13.00 -0.25 0.36
CA GLY A 124 -12.56 -1.14 -0.72
C GLY A 124 -11.15 -1.72 -0.55
N TYR A 125 -10.54 -1.59 0.64
CA TYR A 125 -9.24 -2.18 0.91
C TYR A 125 -9.35 -3.64 1.38
N ALA A 126 -8.62 -4.52 0.75
CA ALA A 126 -8.41 -5.89 1.23
C ALA A 126 -7.12 -5.98 2.06
N THR A 127 -7.16 -6.81 3.10
CA THR A 127 -5.99 -7.07 3.93
C THR A 127 -4.99 -7.93 3.15
N LEU A 128 -3.73 -7.51 3.17
CA LEU A 128 -2.61 -8.30 2.70
C LEU A 128 -1.96 -9.01 3.89
N TYR A 129 -1.60 -10.26 3.67
CA TYR A 129 -0.92 -11.08 4.67
C TYR A 129 0.50 -11.35 4.19
N GLY A 130 1.47 -11.17 5.06
CA GLY A 130 2.88 -11.39 4.76
C GLY A 130 3.57 -12.17 5.87
N LYS A 131 4.72 -12.71 5.54
CA LYS A 131 5.61 -13.30 6.53
C LYS A 131 6.55 -12.21 7.02
N ARG A 132 6.64 -12.01 8.33
CA ARG A 132 7.69 -11.20 8.96
C ARG A 132 8.84 -12.13 9.32
N HIS A 133 10.03 -11.71 9.01
CA HIS A 133 11.23 -12.36 9.51
C HIS A 133 11.80 -11.50 10.64
N THR A 134 11.81 -12.06 11.85
CA THR A 134 12.51 -11.45 12.97
C THR A 134 13.88 -12.14 13.05
N PRO A 135 15.00 -11.42 12.83
CA PRO A 135 16.32 -11.99 13.02
C PRO A 135 16.51 -12.48 14.45
N THR A 136 17.35 -13.49 14.60
CA THR A 136 17.73 -13.94 15.97
C THR A 136 18.36 -12.79 16.76
N PRO A 137 18.05 -12.64 18.05
CA PRO A 137 18.56 -11.54 18.88
C PRO A 137 20.09 -11.40 18.92
N GLU A 138 20.81 -12.46 18.56
CA GLU A 138 22.27 -12.52 18.56
C GLU A 138 22.91 -11.84 17.33
N ALA A 139 22.16 -11.63 16.27
CA ALA A 139 22.67 -11.04 15.04
C ALA A 139 22.67 -9.51 15.11
N LYS A 140 23.85 -8.89 15.26
CA LYS A 140 23.97 -7.43 15.23
C LYS A 140 24.21 -6.96 13.79
N PRO A 141 23.35 -6.05 13.26
CA PRO A 141 23.59 -5.46 11.95
C PRO A 141 24.90 -4.70 11.92
N THR A 142 25.66 -4.85 10.85
CA THR A 142 26.82 -4.00 10.57
C THR A 142 26.39 -2.87 9.66
N ASP A 143 26.58 -1.63 10.08
CA ASP A 143 26.21 -0.45 9.31
C ASP A 143 26.91 -0.41 7.95
N LEU A 144 26.13 -0.08 6.92
CA LEU A 144 26.62 0.12 5.57
C LEU A 144 26.75 1.61 5.23
N PRO A 145 27.84 2.00 4.51
CA PRO A 145 27.91 3.31 3.89
C PRO A 145 26.71 3.55 2.97
N SER A 146 26.24 4.80 2.90
CA SER A 146 24.98 5.15 2.18
C SER A 146 24.91 4.66 0.74
N GLY A 147 26.04 4.72 0.01
CA GLY A 147 26.08 4.27 -1.39
C GLY A 147 25.95 2.76 -1.54
N GLU A 148 26.64 2.01 -0.68
CA GLU A 148 26.56 0.55 -0.65
C GLU A 148 25.16 0.08 -0.22
N ALA A 149 24.61 0.68 0.83
CA ALA A 149 23.27 0.37 1.32
C ALA A 149 22.21 0.58 0.23
N TRP A 150 22.30 1.65 -0.56
CA TRP A 150 21.41 1.87 -1.70
C TRP A 150 21.58 0.83 -2.81
N GLN A 151 22.81 0.47 -3.15
CA GLN A 151 23.06 -0.56 -4.18
C GLN A 151 22.49 -1.92 -3.76
N HIS A 152 22.71 -2.33 -2.50
CA HIS A 152 22.12 -3.54 -1.96
C HIS A 152 20.59 -3.50 -2.00
N TYR A 153 20.00 -2.40 -1.54
CA TYR A 153 18.55 -2.23 -1.55
C TYR A 153 17.97 -2.29 -2.96
N ARG A 154 18.57 -1.58 -3.89
CA ARG A 154 18.15 -1.58 -5.31
C ARG A 154 18.26 -2.97 -5.94
N SER A 155 19.33 -3.69 -5.70
CA SER A 155 19.51 -5.06 -6.22
C SER A 155 18.45 -5.99 -5.67
N TRP A 156 18.18 -5.89 -4.38
CA TRP A 156 17.15 -6.67 -3.72
C TRP A 156 15.75 -6.40 -4.27
N GLN A 157 15.30 -5.15 -4.31
CA GLN A 157 13.96 -4.86 -4.85
C GLN A 157 13.82 -5.27 -6.32
N SER A 158 14.91 -5.26 -7.09
CA SER A 158 14.91 -5.76 -8.45
C SER A 158 14.74 -7.28 -8.49
N ALA A 159 15.44 -8.03 -7.63
CA ALA A 159 15.30 -9.47 -7.53
C ALA A 159 13.89 -9.90 -7.06
N LEU A 160 13.29 -9.17 -6.12
CA LEU A 160 11.90 -9.39 -5.71
C LEU A 160 10.94 -9.17 -6.88
N ALA A 161 11.13 -8.13 -7.67
CA ALA A 161 10.26 -7.79 -8.78
C ALA A 161 10.30 -8.80 -9.93
N GLU A 162 11.31 -9.67 -9.99
CA GLU A 162 11.34 -10.83 -10.90
C GLU A 162 10.48 -11.99 -10.40
N GLN A 163 10.12 -12.01 -9.12
CA GLN A 163 9.35 -13.10 -8.52
C GLN A 163 7.92 -12.67 -8.16
N HIS A 164 7.75 -11.42 -7.74
CA HIS A 164 6.48 -10.89 -7.23
C HIS A 164 6.28 -9.42 -7.62
N PRO A 165 5.03 -8.96 -7.85
CA PRO A 165 4.73 -7.55 -7.94
C PRO A 165 5.22 -6.82 -6.68
N THR A 166 6.12 -5.89 -6.86
CA THR A 166 6.87 -5.25 -5.77
C THR A 166 6.75 -3.73 -5.86
N VAL A 167 6.38 -3.08 -4.77
CA VAL A 167 6.50 -1.61 -4.65
C VAL A 167 7.99 -1.27 -4.61
N THR A 168 8.40 -0.37 -5.49
CA THR A 168 9.79 0.03 -5.59
C THR A 168 9.98 1.44 -5.05
N HIS A 169 11.04 1.62 -4.28
CA HIS A 169 11.45 2.94 -3.81
C HIS A 169 12.41 3.59 -4.80
N SER A 170 12.19 4.85 -5.10
CA SER A 170 13.21 5.71 -5.70
C SER A 170 14.31 5.99 -4.67
N TYR A 171 15.47 6.45 -5.13
CA TYR A 171 16.55 6.87 -4.22
C TYR A 171 16.09 7.93 -3.20
N HIS A 172 15.20 8.84 -3.61
CA HIS A 172 14.66 9.88 -2.71
C HIS A 172 13.79 9.28 -1.60
N GLN A 173 12.88 8.37 -1.93
CA GLN A 173 12.03 7.67 -0.94
C GLN A 173 12.87 6.85 0.02
N TRP A 174 13.80 6.04 -0.51
CA TRP A 174 14.71 5.26 0.31
C TRP A 174 15.57 6.14 1.24
N ARG A 175 16.04 7.28 0.77
CA ARG A 175 16.78 8.23 1.60
C ARG A 175 15.91 8.78 2.74
N THR A 176 14.65 9.14 2.46
CA THR A 176 13.70 9.59 3.48
C THR A 176 13.49 8.53 4.55
N LEU A 177 13.23 7.28 4.14
CA LEU A 177 13.10 6.14 5.07
C LEU A 177 14.36 5.98 5.93
N ARG A 178 15.53 6.03 5.34
CA ARG A 178 16.79 5.92 6.07
C ARG A 178 17.02 7.07 7.04
N GLU A 179 16.67 8.30 6.65
CA GLU A 179 16.75 9.46 7.53
C GLU A 179 15.75 9.34 8.69
N SER A 180 14.55 8.78 8.47
CA SER A 180 13.57 8.54 9.55
C SER A 180 14.06 7.49 10.55
N LEU A 181 14.60 6.37 10.07
CA LEU A 181 15.21 5.36 10.95
C LEU A 181 16.36 5.94 11.79
N ALA A 182 17.16 6.83 11.22
CA ALA A 182 18.26 7.46 11.94
C ALA A 182 17.80 8.36 13.10
N LEU A 183 16.59 8.95 13.02
CA LEU A 183 15.99 9.72 14.12
C LEU A 183 15.68 8.82 15.33
N GLU A 184 15.41 7.54 15.10
CA GLU A 184 15.16 6.53 16.12
C GLU A 184 16.44 5.75 16.50
N GLY A 185 17.60 6.26 16.07
CA GLY A 185 18.89 5.59 16.32
C GLY A 185 19.11 4.35 15.48
N GLY A 186 18.31 4.16 14.44
CA GLY A 186 18.38 3.04 13.53
C GLY A 186 19.16 3.32 12.25
N GLY A 187 19.12 2.38 11.33
CA GLY A 187 19.81 2.47 10.05
C GLY A 187 19.61 1.27 9.15
N VAL A 188 20.49 1.15 8.18
CA VAL A 188 20.54 0.01 7.26
C VAL A 188 21.89 -0.69 7.43
N GLY A 189 21.85 -1.96 7.76
CA GLY A 189 23.03 -2.76 7.97
C GLY A 189 22.97 -4.11 7.25
N THR A 190 24.00 -4.92 7.44
CA THR A 190 24.07 -6.29 6.94
C THR A 190 24.30 -7.30 8.05
N ILE A 191 23.71 -8.49 7.90
CA ILE A 191 24.04 -9.68 8.67
C ILE A 191 24.42 -10.74 7.66
N GLY A 192 25.71 -11.02 7.54
CA GLY A 192 26.24 -11.84 6.46
C GLY A 192 25.98 -11.20 5.09
N ALA A 193 25.34 -11.92 4.18
CA ALA A 193 24.99 -11.42 2.85
C ALA A 193 23.63 -10.68 2.78
N ARG A 194 22.94 -10.54 3.90
CA ARG A 194 21.60 -9.98 3.97
C ARG A 194 21.65 -8.52 4.41
N ALA A 195 20.84 -7.66 3.81
CA ALA A 195 20.62 -6.29 4.28
C ALA A 195 19.40 -6.22 5.21
N TYR A 196 19.51 -5.43 6.25
CA TYR A 196 18.47 -5.25 7.26
C TYR A 196 18.23 -3.77 7.54
N TYR A 197 16.97 -3.43 7.79
CA TYR A 197 16.62 -2.22 8.52
C TYR A 197 16.61 -2.53 10.01
N TYR A 198 17.11 -1.64 10.82
CA TYR A 198 17.05 -1.75 12.26
C TYR A 198 16.69 -0.40 12.88
N TYR A 199 16.07 -0.45 14.03
CA TYR A 199 15.85 0.70 14.89
C TYR A 199 16.22 0.31 16.33
N ARG A 200 16.28 1.29 17.22
CA ARG A 200 16.46 1.05 18.65
C ARG A 200 15.15 1.34 19.37
N ASP A 201 14.74 0.43 20.23
CA ASP A 201 13.59 0.65 21.09
C ASP A 201 13.90 1.67 22.21
N ALA A 202 12.91 1.95 23.07
CA ALA A 202 13.03 2.89 24.19
C ALA A 202 14.12 2.48 25.20
N GLU A 203 14.43 1.19 25.29
CA GLU A 203 15.46 0.60 26.13
C GLU A 203 16.85 0.66 25.48
N GLY A 204 16.94 1.08 24.21
CA GLY A 204 18.18 1.18 23.43
C GLY A 204 18.63 -0.14 22.81
N GLU A 205 17.80 -1.18 22.89
CA GLU A 205 18.07 -2.46 22.27
C GLU A 205 17.75 -2.41 20.77
N THR A 206 18.58 -3.06 19.96
CA THR A 206 18.39 -3.11 18.50
C THR A 206 17.27 -4.06 18.16
N GLN A 207 16.22 -3.51 17.56
CA GLN A 207 15.13 -4.26 16.96
C GLN A 207 15.32 -4.30 15.43
N SER A 208 15.23 -5.46 14.85
CA SER A 208 15.30 -5.60 13.40
C SER A 208 13.91 -5.53 12.80
N VAL A 209 13.71 -4.60 11.87
CA VAL A 209 12.38 -4.36 11.29
C VAL A 209 12.13 -5.19 10.07
N LEU A 210 13.16 -5.48 9.29
CA LEU A 210 13.00 -6.22 8.03
C LEU A 210 14.26 -6.97 7.67
N ALA A 211 14.15 -8.29 7.64
CA ALA A 211 15.07 -9.07 6.85
C ALA A 211 14.65 -8.92 5.40
N ILE A 212 15.53 -8.36 4.59
CA ILE A 212 15.38 -8.44 3.14
C ILE A 212 15.46 -9.93 2.79
N PRO A 213 14.34 -10.60 2.43
CA PRO A 213 14.41 -12.04 2.23
C PRO A 213 15.42 -12.34 1.13
N PRO A 214 16.28 -13.33 1.31
CA PRO A 214 17.02 -13.89 0.18
C PRO A 214 16.01 -14.50 -0.79
N ALA A 215 16.40 -14.66 -2.03
CA ALA A 215 15.66 -15.46 -3.01
C ALA A 215 15.42 -16.91 -2.54
N GLU A 216 16.12 -17.34 -1.49
CA GLU A 216 16.00 -18.67 -0.87
C GLU A 216 15.47 -18.55 0.57
N GLU A 217 14.61 -19.48 0.99
CA GLU A 217 14.13 -19.56 2.37
C GLU A 217 15.30 -19.66 3.34
N PRO A 218 15.31 -18.93 4.48
CA PRO A 218 16.36 -19.07 5.47
C PRO A 218 16.36 -20.49 6.02
N ALA A 219 17.57 -21.08 6.14
CA ALA A 219 17.76 -22.44 6.59
C ALA A 219 17.33 -22.69 8.06
N ASP A 220 17.05 -21.65 8.80
CA ASP A 220 16.69 -21.70 10.22
C ASP A 220 15.19 -21.77 10.52
N GLY A 221 14.33 -21.80 9.50
CA GLY A 221 12.89 -21.99 9.66
C GLY A 221 12.15 -20.88 10.43
N ALA A 222 12.81 -19.78 10.73
CA ALA A 222 12.27 -18.65 11.50
C ALA A 222 11.37 -17.77 10.64
N PHE A 223 10.28 -18.33 10.12
CA PHE A 223 9.18 -17.52 9.60
C PHE A 223 8.12 -17.38 10.69
N ASP A 224 7.97 -16.18 11.17
CA ASP A 224 6.81 -15.82 11.96
C ASP A 224 5.53 -15.99 11.14
N LEU A 225 4.46 -16.32 11.87
CA LEU A 225 3.13 -16.60 11.36
C LEU A 225 2.69 -15.60 10.29
N PHE A 226 1.90 -16.08 9.35
CA PHE A 226 1.15 -15.29 8.38
C PHE A 226 0.35 -14.22 9.12
N ALA A 227 0.81 -12.99 9.13
CA ALA A 227 0.22 -11.88 9.87
C ALA A 227 -0.31 -10.81 8.91
N PRO A 228 -1.34 -10.05 9.29
CA PRO A 228 -1.73 -8.84 8.57
C PRO A 228 -0.53 -7.90 8.47
N PHE A 229 -0.27 -7.40 7.28
CA PHE A 229 0.94 -6.65 6.99
C PHE A 229 0.63 -5.27 6.41
N GLY A 230 -0.48 -5.17 5.66
CA GLY A 230 -0.95 -3.94 5.06
C GLY A 230 -2.28 -4.16 4.35
N MET A 231 -2.72 -3.17 3.60
CA MET A 231 -3.96 -3.25 2.83
C MET A 231 -3.80 -2.63 1.45
N LEU A 232 -4.54 -3.17 0.47
CA LEU A 232 -4.54 -2.72 -0.91
C LEU A 232 -5.96 -2.52 -1.41
N CYS A 233 -6.18 -1.42 -2.13
CA CYS A 233 -7.41 -1.13 -2.87
C CYS A 233 -7.09 -1.06 -4.37
N PRO A 234 -7.67 -1.91 -5.21
CA PRO A 234 -7.52 -1.82 -6.65
C PRO A 234 -8.28 -0.60 -7.18
N LEU A 235 -7.61 0.28 -7.89
CA LEU A 235 -8.22 1.49 -8.45
C LEU A 235 -8.63 1.31 -9.91
N ARG A 236 -7.85 0.57 -10.69
CA ARG A 236 -8.10 0.29 -12.11
C ARG A 236 -8.36 -1.19 -12.33
N ILE A 237 -9.54 -1.62 -11.91
CA ILE A 237 -9.88 -3.04 -11.81
C ILE A 237 -9.84 -3.74 -13.16
N ALA A 238 -10.33 -3.10 -14.23
CA ALA A 238 -10.26 -3.68 -15.57
C ALA A 238 -8.81 -3.91 -16.04
N GLU A 239 -7.89 -2.98 -15.76
CA GLU A 239 -6.48 -3.11 -16.11
C GLU A 239 -5.81 -4.21 -15.28
N LEU A 240 -6.10 -4.27 -13.97
CA LEU A 240 -5.60 -5.31 -13.08
C LEU A 240 -6.03 -6.72 -13.51
N LEU A 241 -7.31 -6.88 -13.81
CA LEU A 241 -7.85 -8.16 -14.25
C LEU A 241 -7.37 -8.57 -15.66
N THR A 242 -7.17 -7.59 -16.55
CA THR A 242 -6.57 -7.84 -17.86
C THR A 242 -5.17 -8.41 -17.69
N TRP A 243 -4.36 -7.74 -16.90
CA TRP A 243 -3.01 -8.21 -16.59
C TRP A 243 -3.02 -9.60 -15.95
N ALA A 244 -3.86 -9.83 -14.94
CA ALA A 244 -3.94 -11.13 -14.27
C ALA A 244 -4.40 -12.25 -15.22
N ALA A 245 -5.32 -11.96 -16.14
CA ALA A 245 -5.75 -12.90 -17.16
C ALA A 245 -4.61 -13.24 -18.14
N GLU A 246 -3.87 -12.25 -18.61
CA GLU A 246 -2.72 -12.43 -19.52
C GLU A 246 -1.61 -13.27 -18.89
N GLN A 247 -1.38 -13.13 -17.58
CA GLN A 247 -0.40 -13.94 -16.83
C GLN A 247 -0.89 -15.36 -16.52
N GLY A 248 -2.16 -15.68 -16.79
CA GLY A 248 -2.75 -16.96 -16.40
C GLY A 248 -3.04 -17.09 -14.91
N SER A 249 -2.89 -16.02 -14.14
CA SER A 249 -3.06 -16.01 -12.68
C SER A 249 -4.49 -16.32 -12.22
N LEU A 250 -5.48 -16.33 -13.13
CA LEU A 250 -6.88 -16.63 -12.85
C LEU A 250 -7.29 -18.05 -13.27
N GLU A 251 -6.38 -18.84 -13.80
CA GLU A 251 -6.69 -20.18 -14.33
C GLU A 251 -6.77 -21.25 -13.24
N GLU A 252 -6.02 -21.10 -12.14
CA GLU A 252 -5.77 -22.14 -11.15
C GLU A 252 -6.57 -22.01 -9.83
N ASP A 253 -7.58 -21.15 -9.77
CA ASP A 253 -8.24 -20.88 -8.50
C ASP A 253 -9.37 -21.88 -8.20
N PRO A 254 -9.16 -22.89 -7.31
CA PRO A 254 -10.16 -23.94 -7.05
C PRO A 254 -11.30 -23.47 -6.12
N LEU A 255 -11.24 -22.27 -5.55
CA LEU A 255 -12.14 -21.82 -4.48
C LEU A 255 -12.92 -20.55 -4.84
N LEU A 256 -13.30 -20.38 -6.11
CA LEU A 256 -14.13 -19.24 -6.51
C LEU A 256 -15.47 -19.26 -5.75
N PRO A 257 -15.83 -18.18 -5.03
CA PRO A 257 -17.08 -18.13 -4.27
C PRO A 257 -18.32 -18.31 -5.16
N ALA A 258 -19.40 -18.79 -4.57
CA ALA A 258 -20.69 -18.96 -5.24
C ALA A 258 -21.27 -17.67 -5.88
N ALA A 259 -20.75 -16.51 -5.52
CA ALA A 259 -21.09 -15.22 -6.14
C ALA A 259 -20.52 -15.06 -7.56
N LEU A 260 -19.56 -15.90 -7.95
CA LEU A 260 -18.97 -15.90 -9.29
C LEU A 260 -19.58 -17.04 -10.09
N TYR A 261 -20.19 -16.71 -11.23
CA TYR A 261 -20.51 -17.73 -12.22
C TYR A 261 -19.20 -18.11 -12.93
N HIS A 262 -18.82 -19.36 -12.82
CA HIS A 262 -17.63 -19.87 -13.51
C HIS A 262 -17.95 -21.21 -14.19
N ASP A 263 -17.34 -21.43 -15.32
CA ASP A 263 -17.25 -22.70 -16.03
C ASP A 263 -15.79 -22.91 -16.48
N GLU A 264 -15.53 -24.00 -17.19
CA GLU A 264 -14.17 -24.31 -17.69
C GLU A 264 -13.60 -23.21 -18.62
N GLN A 265 -14.46 -22.37 -19.17
CA GLN A 265 -14.08 -21.38 -20.19
C GLN A 265 -14.04 -19.94 -19.67
N ARG A 266 -14.83 -19.61 -18.62
CA ARG A 266 -15.02 -18.21 -18.19
C ARG A 266 -15.35 -18.06 -16.71
N ILE A 267 -15.01 -16.88 -16.21
CA ILE A 267 -15.44 -16.36 -14.92
C ILE A 267 -16.26 -15.09 -15.18
N VAL A 268 -17.49 -15.02 -14.64
CA VAL A 268 -18.38 -13.86 -14.82
C VAL A 268 -18.85 -13.38 -13.46
N PHE A 269 -18.76 -12.06 -13.23
CA PHE A 269 -19.25 -11.41 -12.03
C PHE A 269 -19.67 -9.97 -12.31
N ASP A 270 -20.52 -9.43 -11.44
CA ASP A 270 -20.82 -8.01 -11.38
C ASP A 270 -20.00 -7.38 -10.24
N LEU A 271 -19.54 -6.15 -10.43
CA LEU A 271 -18.79 -5.39 -9.45
C LEU A 271 -19.47 -4.05 -9.18
N LEU A 272 -19.57 -3.68 -7.92
CA LEU A 272 -19.97 -2.35 -7.46
C LEU A 272 -18.80 -1.68 -6.76
N ASP A 273 -18.32 -0.59 -7.30
CA ASP A 273 -17.28 0.25 -6.71
C ASP A 273 -17.85 1.63 -6.40
N GLU A 274 -18.19 1.87 -5.14
CA GLU A 274 -18.73 3.16 -4.68
C GLU A 274 -17.67 4.26 -4.64
N GLN A 275 -16.38 3.89 -4.54
CA GLN A 275 -15.27 4.85 -4.52
C GLN A 275 -14.96 5.34 -5.93
N ILE A 276 -14.99 4.43 -6.91
CA ILE A 276 -14.70 4.70 -8.32
C ILE A 276 -15.82 4.10 -9.19
N PRO A 277 -16.94 4.81 -9.37
CA PRO A 277 -18.12 4.28 -10.07
C PRO A 277 -17.85 3.77 -11.49
N THR A 278 -16.80 4.27 -12.15
CA THR A 278 -16.37 3.79 -13.49
C THR A 278 -15.87 2.35 -13.50
N ASN A 279 -15.52 1.78 -12.36
CA ASN A 279 -15.19 0.37 -12.21
C ASN A 279 -16.45 -0.51 -12.14
N SER A 280 -17.62 0.06 -11.83
CA SER A 280 -18.85 -0.71 -11.65
C SER A 280 -19.34 -1.26 -12.98
N GLY A 281 -19.60 -2.57 -13.03
CA GLY A 281 -20.05 -3.22 -14.25
C GLY A 281 -19.96 -4.73 -14.21
N ARG A 282 -20.20 -5.35 -15.34
CA ARG A 282 -20.05 -6.79 -15.55
C ARG A 282 -18.69 -7.11 -16.15
N TYR A 283 -18.01 -8.02 -15.51
CA TYR A 283 -16.71 -8.57 -15.92
C TYR A 283 -16.89 -10.01 -16.40
N CYS A 284 -16.18 -10.36 -17.47
CA CYS A 284 -16.09 -11.73 -17.96
C CYS A 284 -14.64 -12.03 -18.35
N VAL A 285 -13.99 -12.90 -17.61
CA VAL A 285 -12.64 -13.39 -17.92
C VAL A 285 -12.77 -14.66 -18.75
N LEU A 286 -12.22 -14.64 -19.95
CA LEU A 286 -12.15 -15.79 -20.85
C LEU A 286 -10.82 -16.54 -20.57
N ARG A 287 -10.88 -17.66 -19.83
CA ARG A 287 -9.71 -18.41 -19.36
C ARG A 287 -8.77 -18.81 -20.49
N GLN A 288 -9.25 -19.59 -21.44
CA GLN A 288 -8.41 -20.10 -22.54
C GLN A 288 -7.82 -19.01 -23.45
N ARG A 289 -8.48 -17.87 -23.55
CA ARG A 289 -8.02 -16.74 -24.38
C ARG A 289 -7.18 -15.73 -23.59
N ARG A 290 -7.08 -15.89 -22.26
CA ARG A 290 -6.46 -14.93 -21.36
C ARG A 290 -6.93 -13.50 -21.59
N GLN A 291 -8.22 -13.33 -21.77
CA GLN A 291 -8.84 -12.06 -22.16
C GLN A 291 -9.92 -11.64 -21.17
N LEU A 292 -9.95 -10.35 -20.85
CA LEU A 292 -11.03 -9.71 -20.10
C LEU A 292 -12.02 -9.03 -21.06
N LEU A 293 -13.30 -9.24 -20.82
CA LEU A 293 -14.39 -8.44 -21.37
C LEU A 293 -15.03 -7.66 -20.21
N PHE A 294 -15.18 -6.36 -20.39
CA PHE A 294 -15.80 -5.49 -19.40
C PHE A 294 -16.97 -4.72 -20.04
N ALA A 295 -18.12 -4.74 -19.39
CA ALA A 295 -19.32 -4.00 -19.78
C ALA A 295 -19.77 -3.10 -18.63
N PRO A 296 -19.54 -1.78 -18.70
CA PRO A 296 -20.05 -0.83 -17.71
C PRO A 296 -21.57 -0.96 -17.62
N ARG A 297 -22.09 -0.95 -16.38
CA ARG A 297 -23.54 -1.01 -16.13
C ARG A 297 -23.92 -0.02 -15.03
N PRO A 298 -25.09 0.61 -15.13
CA PRO A 298 -25.65 1.33 -13.98
C PRO A 298 -25.78 0.40 -12.77
N ASN A 299 -25.55 0.93 -11.56
CA ASN A 299 -25.54 0.15 -10.32
C ASN A 299 -26.85 -0.63 -10.06
N ASP A 300 -27.98 -0.10 -10.51
CA ASP A 300 -29.32 -0.71 -10.41
C ASP A 300 -29.53 -1.97 -11.28
N ARG A 301 -28.59 -2.24 -12.19
CA ARG A 301 -28.60 -3.41 -13.09
C ARG A 301 -27.61 -4.50 -12.70
N LEU A 302 -26.91 -4.34 -11.58
CA LEU A 302 -25.96 -5.33 -11.09
C LEU A 302 -26.70 -6.43 -10.31
N ILE A 303 -26.22 -7.67 -10.43
CA ILE A 303 -26.79 -8.84 -9.76
C ILE A 303 -25.79 -9.36 -8.75
N ASN A 304 -26.11 -9.26 -7.45
CA ASN A 304 -25.22 -9.67 -6.34
C ASN A 304 -23.77 -9.20 -6.56
N PRO A 305 -23.56 -7.89 -6.75
CA PRO A 305 -22.24 -7.39 -7.10
C PRO A 305 -21.25 -7.60 -5.97
N LEU A 306 -20.00 -7.91 -6.35
CA LEU A 306 -18.86 -7.89 -5.44
C LEU A 306 -18.40 -6.44 -5.23
N THR A 307 -17.85 -6.16 -4.07
CA THR A 307 -17.05 -4.97 -3.81
C THR A 307 -15.57 -5.21 -4.17
N PRO A 308 -14.72 -4.17 -4.33
CA PRO A 308 -13.31 -4.36 -4.68
C PRO A 308 -12.54 -5.26 -3.70
N ASP A 309 -12.78 -5.17 -2.40
CA ASP A 309 -12.19 -6.02 -1.37
C ASP A 309 -12.69 -7.47 -1.47
N GLN A 310 -13.98 -7.67 -1.73
CA GLN A 310 -14.56 -8.99 -1.97
C GLN A 310 -14.01 -9.63 -3.24
N LEU A 311 -13.79 -8.84 -4.30
CA LEU A 311 -13.15 -9.32 -5.52
C LEU A 311 -11.73 -9.84 -5.23
N LEU A 312 -10.92 -9.07 -4.49
CA LEU A 312 -9.57 -9.50 -4.12
C LEU A 312 -9.58 -10.75 -3.24
N ALA A 313 -10.52 -10.84 -2.29
CA ALA A 313 -10.69 -12.02 -1.45
C ALA A 313 -11.16 -13.25 -2.25
N ALA A 314 -11.94 -13.02 -3.32
CA ALA A 314 -12.45 -14.07 -4.20
C ALA A 314 -11.40 -14.57 -5.22
N LEU A 315 -10.31 -13.84 -5.40
CA LEU A 315 -9.22 -14.14 -6.32
C LEU A 315 -7.89 -14.18 -5.55
N PRO A 316 -7.63 -15.23 -4.74
CA PRO A 316 -6.44 -15.37 -3.90
C PRO A 316 -5.14 -15.21 -4.68
N THR A 317 -5.11 -15.64 -5.94
CA THR A 317 -3.94 -15.48 -6.83
C THR A 317 -3.58 -14.01 -7.04
N LEU A 318 -4.58 -13.12 -7.19
CA LEU A 318 -4.35 -11.68 -7.24
C LEU A 318 -3.81 -11.16 -5.91
N GLN A 319 -4.37 -11.65 -4.80
CA GLN A 319 -3.94 -11.27 -3.46
C GLN A 319 -2.50 -11.68 -3.20
N HIS A 320 -2.12 -12.91 -3.53
CA HIS A 320 -0.73 -13.40 -3.42
C HIS A 320 0.22 -12.65 -4.35
N THR A 321 -0.20 -12.33 -5.54
CA THR A 321 0.59 -11.57 -6.52
C THR A 321 0.91 -10.15 -6.05
N LEU A 322 0.07 -9.56 -5.19
CA LEU A 322 0.22 -8.20 -4.66
C LEU A 322 0.84 -8.14 -3.25
N VAL A 323 0.93 -9.26 -2.53
CA VAL A 323 1.36 -9.33 -1.11
C VAL A 323 2.78 -8.78 -0.88
N TYR A 324 3.68 -8.96 -1.83
CA TYR A 324 5.05 -8.42 -1.71
C TYR A 324 5.18 -6.95 -2.14
N ALA A 325 4.05 -6.33 -2.51
CA ALA A 325 4.02 -4.94 -2.95
C ALA A 325 4.33 -3.93 -1.83
N MET A 326 4.28 -4.34 -0.56
CA MET A 326 4.33 -3.42 0.56
C MET A 326 5.35 -3.88 1.58
N MET A 327 6.58 -3.47 1.37
CA MET A 327 7.63 -3.63 2.36
C MET A 327 8.18 -2.25 2.70
N GLU A 328 7.73 -1.71 3.83
CA GLU A 328 8.34 -0.61 4.58
C GLU A 328 8.94 -1.14 5.88
#